data_1b5fe3f08ae08a2e822655cb785403b8
#
_entry.id   1b5fe3f08ae08a2e822655cb785403b8
#
_cell.length_a   1.000
_cell.length_b   1.000
_cell.length_c   1.000
_cell.angle_alpha   90.00
_cell.angle_beta   90.00
_cell.angle_gamma   90.00
#
_symmetry.space_group_name_H-M   'P 1'
#
loop_
_entity.id
_entity.type
_entity.pdbx_description
1 polymer ?
#
loop_
_entity_poly.entity_id
_entity_poly.type
_entity_poly.pdbx_seq_one_letter_code
_entity_poly.pdbx_strand_id
1 'polypeptide(L)'
;MTKPMRDKAEVAVEYPDKLYIGTFAHTARFDAHLDQTGISLTLELPGSEDQRKSVHMHFHYALFAEILTDLAKTVAAFPVDDFQHRESLRDSAKALYQALESNAHKAKGSAVGAV
;
A
#
# COMPACT_ATOMS: atom_id res chain seq x y z
N MET A 1 7.69 -11.23 -0.92
CA MET A 1 8.57 -11.13 -2.10
C MET A 1 8.50 -9.73 -2.69
N THR A 2 9.64 -9.11 -2.88
CA THR A 2 9.68 -7.72 -3.35
C THR A 2 9.61 -7.63 -4.87
N LYS A 3 9.10 -6.49 -5.34
CA LYS A 3 8.93 -6.19 -6.76
C LYS A 3 9.58 -4.86 -7.09
N PRO A 4 10.04 -4.66 -8.34
CA PRO A 4 10.60 -3.36 -8.72
C PRO A 4 9.56 -2.25 -8.60
N MET A 5 10.01 -1.08 -8.18
CA MET A 5 9.16 0.11 -8.14
C MET A 5 9.17 0.78 -9.52
N ARG A 6 7.98 1.17 -9.98
CA ARG A 6 7.84 1.90 -11.26
C ARG A 6 7.85 3.41 -11.07
N ASP A 7 7.64 3.84 -9.86
CA ASP A 7 7.61 5.24 -9.51
C ASP A 7 8.45 5.40 -8.24
N LYS A 8 8.27 6.46 -7.53
CA LYS A 8 9.07 6.75 -6.34
C LYS A 8 8.19 6.95 -5.12
N ALA A 9 8.81 6.80 -3.96
CA ALA A 9 8.18 7.11 -2.69
C ALA A 9 9.15 7.93 -1.85
N GLU A 10 8.60 8.87 -1.11
CA GLU A 10 9.37 9.68 -0.18
C GLU A 10 8.85 9.39 1.22
N VAL A 11 9.77 9.14 2.14
CA VAL A 11 9.43 8.76 3.50
C VAL A 11 10.16 9.70 4.45
N ALA A 12 9.43 10.19 5.43
CA ALA A 12 10.01 11.01 6.48
C ALA A 12 9.48 10.53 7.82
N VAL A 13 10.38 10.39 8.79
CA VAL A 13 10.01 10.08 10.17
C VAL A 13 10.61 11.15 11.05
N GLU A 14 9.73 11.90 11.70
CA GLU A 14 10.15 13.03 12.52
C GLU A 14 9.96 12.72 13.99
N TYR A 15 11.01 12.93 14.76
CA TYR A 15 11.00 12.90 16.21
C TYR A 15 11.26 14.30 16.75
N PRO A 16 10.99 14.56 18.03
CA PRO A 16 11.25 15.91 18.56
C PRO A 16 12.69 16.37 18.39
N ASP A 17 13.64 15.45 18.38
CA ASP A 17 15.07 15.78 18.33
C ASP A 17 15.77 15.40 17.04
N LYS A 18 15.05 14.78 16.07
CA LYS A 18 15.69 14.33 14.84
C LYS A 18 14.68 14.05 13.74
N LEU A 19 15.17 14.01 12.51
CA LEU A 19 14.37 13.76 11.33
C LEU A 19 15.11 12.79 10.42
N TYR A 20 14.44 11.71 10.05
CA TYR A 20 14.94 10.76 9.06
C TYR A 20 14.15 10.93 7.78
N ILE A 21 14.85 11.12 6.66
CA ILE A 21 14.24 11.28 5.34
C ILE A 21 14.86 10.27 4.39
N GLY A 22 14.04 9.65 3.56
CA GLY A 22 14.53 8.74 2.55
C GLY A 22 13.69 8.80 1.30
N THR A 23 14.35 8.66 0.16
CA THR A 23 13.69 8.52 -1.14
C THR A 23 13.98 7.14 -1.68
N PHE A 24 12.93 6.47 -2.15
CA PHE A 24 13.00 5.15 -2.77
C PHE A 24 12.55 5.29 -4.21
N ALA A 25 13.45 5.00 -5.15
CA ALA A 25 13.20 5.16 -6.58
C ALA A 25 14.14 4.25 -7.37
N HIS A 26 13.95 4.16 -8.67
CA HIS A 26 14.79 3.39 -9.60
C HIS A 26 15.00 1.94 -9.16
N THR A 27 16.12 1.64 -8.50
CA THR A 27 16.47 0.29 -8.06
C THR A 27 15.77 -0.14 -6.78
N ALA A 28 14.95 0.72 -6.20
CA ALA A 28 14.19 0.36 -5.01
C ALA A 28 13.12 -0.67 -5.34
N ARG A 29 12.71 -1.40 -4.32
CA ARG A 29 11.73 -2.46 -4.44
C ARG A 29 10.67 -2.32 -3.37
N PHE A 30 9.52 -2.92 -3.58
CA PHE A 30 8.43 -2.87 -2.61
C PHE A 30 7.77 -4.23 -2.45
N ASP A 31 7.09 -4.39 -1.34
CA ASP A 31 6.19 -5.50 -1.11
C ASP A 31 4.94 -4.99 -0.41
N ALA A 32 3.82 -5.54 -0.76
CA ALA A 32 2.55 -5.26 -0.10
C ALA A 32 1.79 -6.56 0.02
N HIS A 33 1.42 -6.92 1.24
CA HIS A 33 0.67 -8.16 1.45
C HIS A 33 -0.23 -8.05 2.67
N LEU A 34 -1.20 -8.96 2.73
CA LEU A 34 -2.12 -9.06 3.86
C LEU A 34 -1.62 -10.12 4.82
N ASP A 35 -1.85 -9.89 6.10
CA ASP A 35 -1.68 -10.91 7.12
C ASP A 35 -2.92 -10.95 8.01
N GLN A 36 -2.89 -11.69 9.10
CA GLN A 36 -4.07 -11.87 9.96
C GLN A 36 -4.57 -10.58 10.59
N THR A 37 -3.70 -9.61 10.78
CA THR A 37 -4.04 -8.40 11.52
C THR A 37 -4.13 -7.15 10.66
N GLY A 38 -3.63 -7.20 9.43
CA GLY A 38 -3.66 -6.00 8.60
C GLY A 38 -2.83 -6.11 7.34
N ILE A 39 -2.33 -4.98 6.91
CA ILE A 39 -1.60 -4.82 5.67
C ILE A 39 -0.17 -4.44 5.99
N SER A 40 0.78 -5.19 5.42
CA SER A 40 2.20 -4.91 5.58
C SER A 40 2.74 -4.33 4.28
N LEU A 41 3.43 -3.21 4.41
CA LEU A 41 4.09 -2.54 3.29
C LEU A 41 5.58 -2.43 3.60
N THR A 42 6.39 -2.77 2.63
CA THR A 42 7.84 -2.65 2.74
C THR A 42 8.37 -1.92 1.53
N LEU A 43 9.25 -0.95 1.77
CA LEU A 43 10.04 -0.33 0.72
C LEU A 43 11.49 -0.61 1.07
N GLU A 44 12.29 -0.98 0.06
CA GLU A 44 13.70 -1.25 0.32
C GLU A 44 14.57 -0.78 -0.84
N LEU A 45 15.73 -0.29 -0.50
CA LEU A 45 16.79 0.03 -1.45
C LEU A 45 17.94 -0.92 -1.13
N PRO A 46 18.14 -1.96 -1.96
CA PRO A 46 19.27 -2.87 -1.75
C PRO A 46 20.58 -2.19 -2.08
N GLY A 47 21.67 -2.68 -1.51
CA GLY A 47 22.99 -2.12 -1.74
C GLY A 47 23.95 -2.48 -0.64
N SER A 48 25.09 -1.79 -0.60
CA SER A 48 26.08 -1.95 0.46
C SER A 48 25.51 -1.44 1.78
N GLU A 49 26.16 -1.81 2.89
CA GLU A 49 25.68 -1.41 4.22
C GLU A 49 25.45 0.09 4.36
N ASP A 50 26.26 0.89 3.70
CA ASP A 50 26.18 2.36 3.79
C ASP A 50 25.03 2.92 2.98
N GLN A 51 24.54 2.20 1.97
CA GLN A 51 23.52 2.68 1.04
C GLN A 51 22.19 1.99 1.23
N ARG A 52 22.21 0.82 1.85
CA ARG A 52 21.01 0.01 2.06
C ARG A 52 20.07 0.70 3.04
N LYS A 53 18.79 0.74 2.68
CA LYS A 53 17.77 1.26 3.58
C LYS A 53 16.45 0.54 3.33
N SER A 54 15.65 0.52 4.35
CA SER A 54 14.31 -0.07 4.24
C SER A 54 13.35 0.62 5.19
N VAL A 55 12.07 0.56 4.86
CA VAL A 55 11.02 1.00 5.75
C VAL A 55 9.92 -0.06 5.73
N HIS A 56 9.42 -0.39 6.92
CA HIS A 56 8.36 -1.36 7.09
C HIS A 56 7.20 -0.69 7.80
N MET A 57 6.01 -0.83 7.24
CA MET A 57 4.80 -0.27 7.83
C MET A 57 3.75 -1.35 7.94
N HIS A 58 3.01 -1.32 9.04
CA HIS A 58 1.91 -2.25 9.24
C HIS A 58 0.68 -1.47 9.65
N PHE A 59 -0.37 -1.61 8.86
CA PHE A 59 -1.64 -0.93 9.12
C PHE A 59 -2.68 -1.99 9.47
N HIS A 60 -3.28 -1.88 10.65
CA HIS A 60 -4.40 -2.75 11.00
C HIS A 60 -5.58 -2.44 10.08
N TYR A 61 -6.44 -3.43 9.87
CA TYR A 61 -7.48 -3.33 8.85
C TYR A 61 -8.41 -2.13 9.02
N ALA A 62 -8.82 -1.85 10.25
CA ALA A 62 -9.74 -0.73 10.49
C ALA A 62 -9.12 0.60 10.09
N LEU A 63 -7.84 0.80 10.41
CA LEU A 63 -7.13 2.00 10.03
C LEU A 63 -6.97 2.09 8.51
N PHE A 64 -6.60 0.99 7.88
CA PHE A 64 -6.44 1.00 6.43
C PHE A 64 -7.75 1.32 5.71
N ALA A 65 -8.86 0.77 6.21
CA ALA A 65 -10.18 1.10 5.68
C ALA A 65 -10.50 2.59 5.81
N GLU A 66 -10.15 3.18 6.95
CA GLU A 66 -10.33 4.62 7.15
C GLU A 66 -9.47 5.44 6.18
N ILE A 67 -8.23 5.01 5.95
CA ILE A 67 -7.33 5.66 4.99
C ILE A 67 -7.95 5.62 3.59
N LEU A 68 -8.44 4.45 3.17
CA LEU A 68 -9.07 4.32 1.85
C LEU A 68 -10.30 5.22 1.73
N THR A 69 -11.12 5.29 2.76
CA THR A 69 -12.30 6.15 2.78
C THR A 69 -11.90 7.62 2.66
N ASP A 70 -10.89 8.02 3.38
CA ASP A 70 -10.40 9.40 3.34
C ASP A 70 -9.84 9.74 1.97
N LEU A 71 -9.09 8.82 1.37
CA LEU A 71 -8.56 9.03 0.02
C LEU A 71 -9.69 9.19 -1.00
N ALA A 72 -10.76 8.42 -0.87
CA ALA A 72 -11.91 8.54 -1.75
C ALA A 72 -12.53 9.94 -1.65
N LYS A 73 -12.66 10.47 -0.43
CA LYS A 73 -13.19 11.81 -0.22
C LYS A 73 -12.28 12.87 -0.83
N THR A 74 -10.97 12.71 -0.66
CA THR A 74 -10.00 13.65 -1.19
C THR A 74 -10.03 13.68 -2.71
N VAL A 75 -10.09 12.51 -3.34
CA VAL A 75 -10.17 12.42 -4.80
C VAL A 75 -11.44 13.06 -5.31
N ALA A 76 -12.56 12.90 -4.62
CA ALA A 76 -13.82 13.51 -5.00
C ALA A 76 -13.73 15.04 -4.95
N ALA A 77 -13.03 15.59 -3.95
CA ALA A 77 -12.88 17.04 -3.78
C ALA A 77 -11.81 17.62 -4.72
N PHE A 78 -10.73 16.87 -4.94
CA PHE A 78 -9.59 17.32 -5.75
C PHE A 78 -9.23 16.23 -6.76
N PRO A 79 -9.97 16.17 -7.90
CA PRO A 79 -9.75 15.11 -8.88
C PRO A 79 -8.32 15.10 -9.41
N VAL A 80 -7.81 13.91 -9.67
CA VAL A 80 -6.51 13.75 -10.32
C VAL A 80 -6.67 14.17 -11.78
N ASP A 81 -5.95 15.21 -12.18
CA ASP A 81 -6.07 15.77 -13.53
C ASP A 81 -5.32 14.94 -14.58
N ASP A 82 -4.27 14.25 -14.19
CA ASP A 82 -3.49 13.41 -15.08
C ASP A 82 -4.30 12.16 -15.42
N PHE A 83 -4.69 12.08 -16.69
CA PHE A 83 -5.55 10.99 -17.17
C PHE A 83 -4.91 9.61 -16.94
N GLN A 84 -3.62 9.47 -17.23
CA GLN A 84 -2.92 8.20 -17.06
C GLN A 84 -2.90 7.75 -15.59
N HIS A 85 -2.57 8.65 -14.69
CA HIS A 85 -2.50 8.33 -13.26
C HIS A 85 -3.89 8.03 -12.72
N ARG A 86 -4.90 8.78 -13.15
CA ARG A 86 -6.27 8.54 -12.74
C ARG A 86 -6.75 7.16 -13.16
N GLU A 87 -6.46 6.75 -14.40
CA GLU A 87 -6.85 5.43 -14.89
C GLU A 87 -6.15 4.33 -14.11
N SER A 88 -4.86 4.47 -13.87
CA SER A 88 -4.09 3.48 -13.12
C SER A 88 -4.66 3.30 -11.72
N LEU A 89 -4.96 4.40 -11.04
CA LEU A 89 -5.55 4.36 -9.70
C LEU A 89 -6.93 3.71 -9.74
N ARG A 90 -7.76 4.09 -10.70
CA ARG A 90 -9.10 3.52 -10.84
C ARG A 90 -9.04 2.02 -11.08
N ASP A 91 -8.18 1.58 -12.00
CA ASP A 91 -8.09 0.16 -12.34
C ASP A 91 -7.58 -0.66 -11.16
N SER A 92 -6.61 -0.13 -10.42
CA SER A 92 -6.09 -0.79 -9.23
C SER A 92 -7.12 -0.86 -8.11
N ALA A 93 -7.86 0.22 -7.90
CA ALA A 93 -8.92 0.25 -6.91
C ALA A 93 -10.04 -0.72 -7.26
N LYS A 94 -10.37 -0.82 -8.55
CA LYS A 94 -11.36 -1.78 -9.04
C LYS A 94 -10.90 -3.21 -8.80
N ALA A 95 -9.63 -3.49 -9.08
CA ALA A 95 -9.07 -4.82 -8.84
C ALA A 95 -9.14 -5.17 -7.35
N LEU A 96 -8.83 -4.23 -6.47
CA LEU A 96 -8.92 -4.44 -5.04
C LEU A 96 -10.37 -4.73 -4.62
N TYR A 97 -11.31 -3.94 -5.12
CA TYR A 97 -12.73 -4.15 -4.82
C TYR A 97 -13.19 -5.53 -5.26
N GLN A 98 -12.84 -5.93 -6.49
CA GLN A 98 -13.23 -7.23 -7.02
C GLN A 98 -12.61 -8.38 -6.23
N ALA A 99 -11.36 -8.24 -5.82
CA ALA A 99 -10.69 -9.26 -5.01
C ALA A 99 -11.37 -9.42 -3.65
N LEU A 100 -11.76 -8.32 -3.03
CA LEU A 100 -12.47 -8.36 -1.76
C LEU A 100 -13.85 -9.00 -1.90
N GLU A 101 -14.54 -8.75 -3.00
CA GLU A 101 -15.82 -9.41 -3.29
C GLU A 101 -15.65 -10.91 -3.45
N SER A 102 -14.64 -11.35 -4.19
CA SER A 102 -14.34 -12.77 -4.37
C SER A 102 -14.02 -13.44 -3.05
N ASN A 103 -13.22 -12.80 -2.21
CA ASN A 103 -12.88 -13.36 -0.90
C ASN A 103 -14.08 -13.47 0.01
N ALA A 104 -14.97 -12.49 -0.03
CA ALA A 104 -16.20 -12.55 0.75
C ALA A 104 -17.05 -13.75 0.33
N HIS A 105 -17.13 -14.02 -0.98
CA HIS A 105 -17.85 -15.17 -1.53
C HIS A 105 -17.21 -16.48 -1.09
N LYS A 106 -15.89 -16.58 -1.18
CA LYS A 106 -15.15 -17.76 -0.74
C LYS A 106 -15.30 -17.99 0.75
N ALA A 107 -15.20 -16.94 1.56
CA ALA A 107 -15.34 -17.04 2.99
C ALA A 107 -16.72 -17.53 3.39
N LYS A 108 -17.77 -17.03 2.74
CA LYS A 108 -19.13 -17.50 2.97
C LYS A 108 -19.28 -18.97 2.61
N GLY A 109 -18.74 -19.37 1.46
CA GLY A 109 -18.75 -20.77 1.05
C GLY A 109 -18.03 -21.67 2.03
N SER A 110 -16.85 -21.24 2.48
CA SER A 110 -16.07 -22.00 3.48
C SER A 110 -16.81 -22.10 4.80
N ALA A 111 -17.41 -21.02 5.27
CA ALA A 111 -18.16 -21.01 6.51
C ALA A 111 -19.36 -21.97 6.45
N VAL A 112 -20.07 -21.97 5.34
CA VAL A 112 -21.20 -22.88 5.13
C VAL A 112 -20.70 -24.32 5.08
N GLY A 113 -19.58 -24.55 4.42
CA GLY A 113 -19.01 -25.89 4.35
C GLY A 113 -18.43 -26.37 5.66
N ALA A 114 -18.01 -25.48 6.54
CA ALA A 114 -17.45 -25.81 7.85
C ALA A 114 -18.55 -26.16 8.89
N VAL A 115 -19.73 -25.71 8.64
CA VAL A 115 -20.88 -25.98 9.51
C VAL A 115 -21.61 -27.23 9.04
#